data_877e62d6cc6928d98c2260c17e4221e3
#
_entry.id   877e62d6cc6928d98c2260c17e4221e3
#
_cell.length_a   1.000
_cell.length_b   1.000
_cell.length_c   1.000
_cell.angle_alpha   90.00
_cell.angle_beta   90.00
_cell.angle_gamma   90.00
#
_symmetry.space_group_name_H-M   'P 1'
#
loop_
_entity.id
_entity.type
_entity.pdbx_description
1 polymer ?
#
loop_
_entity_poly.entity_id
_entity_poly.type
_entity_poly.pdbx_seq_one_letter_code
_entity_poly.pdbx_strand_id
1 'polypeptide(L)'
;MKTKLTFILSLTFLFLFGGSVYGDDYMRGVNAAKKGDYETAYKLWLPLAEKNNAIAQFNLGTLYDQGKGVPQSFMRSYQWYKLSAEQGYSNAQFNLGEMYREGKVVKRDFEKALKWYGLAGKKGLAEAQCNLGLMYAEGQGVNQNYEEAIKWYRLAAEQGYALAQTNIGLMYEVGEGVNQNYEEAIKWYHLAAEQGFSGAQSKLGLMYENGKGVMQNYEKAVKLYRQSAEQGNLLGQKYLGVMHVLGQGVKKDYNIAYMWFFLSGSKGNKDALKSIQKIETEMTSEQIKTAQEMARNWKPTKK
;
A
#
# COMPACT_ATOMS: atom_id res chain seq x y z
N MET A 1 -8.02 7.97 -7.58
CA MET A 1 -8.06 6.66 -6.90
C MET A 1 -8.12 6.89 -5.39
N LYS A 2 -9.19 6.48 -4.72
CA LYS A 2 -9.26 6.55 -3.26
C LYS A 2 -8.50 5.34 -2.71
N THR A 3 -7.23 5.50 -2.41
CA THR A 3 -6.49 4.54 -1.60
C THR A 3 -7.13 4.55 -0.20
N LYS A 4 -7.84 3.49 0.13
CA LYS A 4 -8.23 3.25 1.51
C LYS A 4 -6.94 2.98 2.27
N LEU A 5 -6.56 3.93 3.11
CA LEU A 5 -5.48 3.79 4.07
C LEU A 5 -5.89 2.67 5.04
N THR A 6 -5.33 1.48 4.85
CA THR A 6 -5.50 0.36 5.78
C THR A 6 -4.51 0.60 6.90
N PHE A 7 -4.96 1.27 7.98
CA PHE A 7 -4.19 1.37 9.20
C PHE A 7 -4.15 -0.01 9.87
N ILE A 8 -3.00 -0.66 9.77
CA ILE A 8 -2.68 -1.80 10.62
C ILE A 8 -2.33 -1.23 11.99
N LEU A 9 -3.13 -1.57 13.01
CA LEU A 9 -2.75 -1.38 14.39
C LEU A 9 -1.52 -2.27 14.66
N SER A 10 -0.32 -1.74 14.51
CA SER A 10 0.88 -2.40 14.98
C SER A 10 0.90 -2.34 16.52
N LEU A 11 0.49 -3.43 17.16
CA LEU A 11 0.70 -3.64 18.59
C LEU A 11 2.17 -4.01 18.81
N THR A 12 3.03 -3.01 18.95
CA THR A 12 4.35 -3.25 19.51
C THR A 12 4.24 -3.28 21.04
N PHE A 13 4.38 -4.47 21.63
CA PHE A 13 4.56 -4.65 23.05
C PHE A 13 5.96 -4.19 23.45
N LEU A 14 6.05 -3.09 24.18
CA LEU A 14 7.22 -2.76 24.98
C LEU A 14 6.79 -2.79 26.44
N PHE A 15 7.21 -3.85 27.15
CA PHE A 15 7.15 -3.91 28.61
C PHE A 15 8.26 -3.02 29.18
N LEU A 16 7.89 -1.90 29.79
CA LEU A 16 8.71 -1.24 30.78
C LEU A 16 7.94 -1.23 32.10
N PHE A 17 8.52 -1.90 33.09
CA PHE A 17 8.02 -1.97 34.46
C PHE A 17 8.02 -0.57 35.10
N GLY A 18 6.85 -0.13 35.49
CA GLY A 18 6.61 1.01 36.35
C GLY A 18 5.14 0.98 36.76
N GLY A 19 4.84 0.32 37.89
CA GLY A 19 3.47 0.24 38.40
C GLY A 19 2.90 1.63 38.70
N SER A 20 2.02 2.11 37.82
CA SER A 20 1.18 3.26 38.10
C SER A 20 -0.20 3.00 37.51
N VAL A 21 -1.23 3.51 38.17
CA VAL A 21 -2.64 3.53 37.78
C VAL A 21 -2.84 3.93 36.31
N TYR A 22 -1.90 4.65 35.72
CA TYR A 22 -1.90 5.07 34.32
C TYR A 22 -1.73 3.93 33.30
N GLY A 23 -1.01 2.84 33.66
CA GLY A 23 -0.84 1.66 32.79
C GLY A 23 -2.14 0.87 32.63
N ASP A 24 -2.95 0.83 33.69
CA ASP A 24 -4.21 0.09 33.70
C ASP A 24 -5.27 0.79 32.82
N ASP A 25 -5.46 2.10 32.98
CA ASP A 25 -6.42 2.85 32.17
C ASP A 25 -6.07 2.89 30.69
N TYR A 26 -4.77 2.95 30.33
CA TYR A 26 -4.34 2.83 28.96
C TYR A 26 -4.72 1.46 28.37
N MET A 27 -4.42 0.38 29.06
CA MET A 27 -4.72 -0.98 28.60
C MET A 27 -6.23 -1.27 28.59
N ARG A 28 -7.00 -0.74 29.52
CA ARG A 28 -8.49 -0.77 29.48
C ARG A 28 -9.01 -0.09 28.23
N GLY A 29 -8.46 1.07 27.87
CA GLY A 29 -8.77 1.77 26.62
C GLY A 29 -8.45 0.95 25.37
N VAL A 30 -7.29 0.29 25.35
CA VAL A 30 -6.91 -0.63 24.26
C VAL A 30 -7.90 -1.80 24.15
N ASN A 31 -8.30 -2.39 25.28
CA ASN A 31 -9.25 -3.48 25.30
C ASN A 31 -10.67 -3.05 24.87
N ALA A 32 -11.09 -1.84 25.24
CA ALA A 32 -12.35 -1.25 24.77
C ALA A 32 -12.31 -1.04 23.24
N ALA A 33 -11.25 -0.44 22.73
CA ALA A 33 -11.09 -0.24 21.28
C ALA A 33 -11.08 -1.54 20.48
N LYS A 34 -10.44 -2.61 20.99
CA LYS A 34 -10.45 -3.95 20.37
C LYS A 34 -11.85 -4.55 20.28
N LYS A 35 -12.73 -4.22 21.21
CA LYS A 35 -14.16 -4.64 21.22
C LYS A 35 -15.05 -3.71 20.39
N GLY A 36 -14.49 -2.65 19.79
CA GLY A 36 -15.24 -1.65 19.04
C GLY A 36 -15.87 -0.56 19.92
N ASP A 37 -15.66 -0.58 21.22
CA ASP A 37 -16.13 0.44 22.16
C ASP A 37 -15.15 1.62 22.18
N TYR A 38 -15.20 2.41 21.12
CA TYR A 38 -14.30 3.55 20.94
C TYR A 38 -14.65 4.74 21.82
N GLU A 39 -15.90 4.84 22.29
CA GLU A 39 -16.30 5.89 23.22
C GLU A 39 -15.67 5.70 24.60
N THR A 40 -15.66 4.46 25.11
CA THR A 40 -14.96 4.13 26.36
C THR A 40 -13.44 4.29 26.18
N ALA A 41 -12.87 3.88 25.04
CA ALA A 41 -11.45 4.08 24.73
C ALA A 41 -11.08 5.58 24.76
N TYR A 42 -11.88 6.42 24.13
CA TYR A 42 -11.71 7.89 24.18
C TYR A 42 -11.71 8.43 25.59
N LYS A 43 -12.71 8.07 26.41
CA LYS A 43 -12.85 8.53 27.82
C LYS A 43 -11.64 8.14 28.67
N LEU A 44 -11.07 6.96 28.42
CA LEU A 44 -9.90 6.47 29.15
C LEU A 44 -8.59 7.11 28.65
N TRP A 45 -8.44 7.36 27.37
CA TRP A 45 -7.21 7.94 26.81
C TRP A 45 -7.12 9.45 26.91
N LEU A 46 -8.25 10.18 26.96
CA LEU A 46 -8.26 11.65 27.04
C LEU A 46 -7.46 12.17 28.24
N PRO A 47 -7.71 11.75 29.49
CA PRO A 47 -6.95 12.24 30.63
C PRO A 47 -5.46 11.88 30.59
N LEU A 48 -5.11 10.76 29.92
CA LEU A 48 -3.70 10.39 29.72
C LEU A 48 -3.03 11.29 28.68
N ALA A 49 -3.71 11.59 27.59
CA ALA A 49 -3.22 12.46 26.53
C ALA A 49 -3.03 13.91 27.04
N GLU A 50 -3.95 14.42 27.85
CA GLU A 50 -3.86 15.74 28.51
C GLU A 50 -2.68 15.80 29.49
N LYS A 51 -2.29 14.67 30.08
CA LYS A 51 -1.07 14.50 30.90
C LYS A 51 0.17 14.19 30.07
N ASN A 52 0.13 14.52 28.79
CA ASN A 52 1.25 14.44 27.86
C ASN A 52 1.73 13.01 27.53
N ASN A 53 0.85 12.00 27.64
CA ASN A 53 1.19 10.64 27.16
C ASN A 53 1.14 10.58 25.62
N ALA A 54 2.29 10.41 25.00
CA ALA A 54 2.43 10.42 23.55
C ALA A 54 1.59 9.35 22.82
N ILE A 55 1.49 8.15 23.40
CA ILE A 55 0.73 7.04 22.80
C ILE A 55 -0.77 7.31 22.89
N ALA A 56 -1.25 7.83 24.04
CA ALA A 56 -2.64 8.22 24.19
C ALA A 56 -3.02 9.36 23.22
N GLN A 57 -2.13 10.35 23.04
CA GLN A 57 -2.30 11.42 22.07
C GLN A 57 -2.41 10.88 20.65
N PHE A 58 -1.53 9.94 20.26
CA PHE A 58 -1.61 9.28 18.96
C PHE A 58 -2.95 8.54 18.79
N ASN A 59 -3.39 7.79 19.80
CA ASN A 59 -4.65 7.07 19.74
C ASN A 59 -5.86 8.01 19.61
N LEU A 60 -5.88 9.13 20.35
CA LEU A 60 -6.92 10.17 20.16
C LEU A 60 -6.88 10.75 18.74
N GLY A 61 -5.69 11.03 18.21
CA GLY A 61 -5.52 11.46 16.83
C GLY A 61 -6.17 10.48 15.86
N THR A 62 -5.97 9.18 16.08
CA THR A 62 -6.56 8.11 15.25
C THR A 62 -8.09 8.04 15.39
N LEU A 63 -8.64 8.20 16.60
CA LEU A 63 -10.10 8.23 16.80
C LEU A 63 -10.73 9.40 16.05
N TYR A 64 -10.14 10.60 16.13
CA TYR A 64 -10.62 11.77 15.39
C TYR A 64 -10.46 11.64 13.89
N ASP A 65 -9.38 11.01 13.40
CA ASP A 65 -9.17 10.75 11.98
C ASP A 65 -10.25 9.84 11.39
N GLN A 66 -10.62 8.81 12.14
CA GLN A 66 -11.57 7.78 11.70
C GLN A 66 -13.04 8.10 12.06
N GLY A 67 -13.30 9.07 12.93
CA GLY A 67 -14.64 9.36 13.46
C GLY A 67 -15.17 8.21 14.33
N LYS A 68 -14.29 7.54 15.08
CA LYS A 68 -14.66 6.39 15.94
C LYS A 68 -14.78 6.85 17.39
N GLY A 69 -15.96 6.67 17.99
CA GLY A 69 -16.27 7.10 19.36
C GLY A 69 -16.34 8.61 19.54
N VAL A 70 -16.00 9.38 18.53
CA VAL A 70 -16.06 10.85 18.44
C VAL A 70 -16.43 11.29 17.02
N PRO A 71 -17.04 12.46 16.83
CA PRO A 71 -17.23 13.02 15.48
C PRO A 71 -15.89 13.18 14.77
N GLN A 72 -15.82 12.78 13.48
CA GLN A 72 -14.60 12.91 12.69
C GLN A 72 -14.14 14.37 12.63
N SER A 73 -12.85 14.59 12.89
CA SER A 73 -12.24 15.90 12.80
C SER A 73 -10.76 15.80 12.47
N PHE A 74 -10.42 15.99 11.21
CA PHE A 74 -9.03 15.96 10.75
C PHE A 74 -8.16 17.04 11.41
N MET A 75 -8.76 18.19 11.78
CA MET A 75 -8.04 19.24 12.50
C MET A 75 -7.65 18.81 13.94
N ARG A 76 -8.58 18.17 14.66
CA ARG A 76 -8.26 17.60 15.99
C ARG A 76 -7.28 16.45 15.90
N SER A 77 -7.43 15.60 14.87
CA SER A 77 -6.47 14.53 14.58
C SER A 77 -5.06 15.10 14.39
N TYR A 78 -4.92 16.15 13.55
CA TYR A 78 -3.65 16.84 13.33
C TYR A 78 -3.05 17.38 14.65
N GLN A 79 -3.86 18.03 15.48
CA GLN A 79 -3.39 18.57 16.76
C GLN A 79 -2.82 17.48 17.67
N TRP A 80 -3.55 16.37 17.83
CA TRP A 80 -3.11 15.26 18.65
C TRP A 80 -1.89 14.52 18.07
N TYR A 81 -1.86 14.28 16.75
CA TYR A 81 -0.68 13.69 16.11
C TYR A 81 0.54 14.60 16.25
N LYS A 82 0.37 15.93 16.14
CA LYS A 82 1.47 16.87 16.29
C LYS A 82 2.08 16.79 17.71
N LEU A 83 1.26 16.82 18.75
CA LEU A 83 1.72 16.69 20.13
C LEU A 83 2.49 15.37 20.35
N SER A 84 1.96 14.27 19.86
CA SER A 84 2.60 12.94 19.95
C SER A 84 3.91 12.88 19.14
N ALA A 85 3.92 13.43 17.93
CA ALA A 85 5.09 13.45 17.03
C ALA A 85 6.24 14.32 17.60
N GLU A 86 5.93 15.44 18.22
CA GLU A 86 6.90 16.32 18.89
C GLU A 86 7.58 15.61 20.07
N GLN A 87 6.90 14.69 20.73
CA GLN A 87 7.50 13.81 21.74
C GLN A 87 8.29 12.62 21.11
N GLY A 88 8.29 12.53 19.80
CA GLY A 88 9.07 11.53 19.09
C GLY A 88 8.36 10.20 18.87
N TYR A 89 7.05 10.09 19.02
CA TYR A 89 6.35 8.84 18.67
C TYR A 89 6.33 8.62 17.17
N SER A 90 6.98 7.55 16.68
CA SER A 90 7.26 7.35 15.26
C SER A 90 6.00 7.23 14.40
N ASN A 91 4.95 6.55 14.88
CA ASN A 91 3.70 6.44 14.13
C ASN A 91 2.98 7.78 14.00
N ALA A 92 3.07 8.66 15.02
CA ALA A 92 2.53 10.02 14.93
C ALA A 92 3.36 10.90 13.99
N GLN A 93 4.68 10.75 14.00
CA GLN A 93 5.58 11.41 13.05
C GLN A 93 5.25 11.00 11.61
N PHE A 94 5.03 9.72 11.36
CA PHE A 94 4.60 9.20 10.07
C PHE A 94 3.25 9.81 9.63
N ASN A 95 2.23 9.76 10.48
CA ASN A 95 0.91 10.31 10.15
C ASN A 95 0.95 11.82 9.92
N LEU A 96 1.76 12.54 10.67
CA LEU A 96 1.97 13.97 10.47
C LEU A 96 2.67 14.25 9.13
N GLY A 97 3.63 13.41 8.75
CA GLY A 97 4.25 13.41 7.43
C GLY A 97 3.23 13.21 6.30
N GLU A 98 2.33 12.23 6.44
CA GLU A 98 1.22 12.00 5.50
C GLU A 98 0.32 13.22 5.36
N MET A 99 -0.05 13.87 6.48
CA MET A 99 -0.90 15.06 6.45
C MET A 99 -0.26 16.21 5.67
N TYR A 100 1.04 16.42 5.83
CA TYR A 100 1.77 17.43 5.07
C TYR A 100 1.93 17.03 3.59
N ARG A 101 2.17 15.76 3.29
CA ARG A 101 2.30 15.24 1.92
C ARG A 101 0.99 15.35 1.14
N GLU A 102 -0.14 15.02 1.78
CA GLU A 102 -1.46 15.05 1.12
C GLU A 102 -2.06 16.47 1.06
N GLY A 103 -1.78 17.30 2.03
CA GLY A 103 -2.32 18.67 2.10
C GLY A 103 -3.82 18.74 2.38
N LYS A 104 -4.40 17.73 3.05
CA LYS A 104 -5.86 17.67 3.32
C LYS A 104 -6.32 18.54 4.49
N VAL A 105 -5.48 18.71 5.48
CA VAL A 105 -5.78 19.43 6.75
C VAL A 105 -4.95 20.70 6.87
N VAL A 106 -3.72 20.60 6.45
CA VAL A 106 -2.74 21.67 6.38
C VAL A 106 -2.31 21.87 4.95
N LYS A 107 -1.80 23.03 4.59
CA LYS A 107 -1.24 23.24 3.26
C LYS A 107 -0.17 22.18 2.97
N ARG A 108 -0.24 21.57 1.79
CA ARG A 108 0.75 20.60 1.35
C ARG A 108 2.17 21.18 1.42
N ASP A 109 3.05 20.42 2.03
CA ASP A 109 4.43 20.82 2.31
C ASP A 109 5.33 19.57 2.32
N PHE A 110 5.97 19.32 1.20
CA PHE A 110 6.84 18.15 1.04
C PHE A 110 8.10 18.22 1.90
N GLU A 111 8.63 19.40 2.18
CA GLU A 111 9.81 19.54 3.06
C GLU A 111 9.47 19.12 4.49
N LYS A 112 8.31 19.55 5.00
CA LYS A 112 7.82 19.10 6.30
C LYS A 112 7.51 17.60 6.31
N ALA A 113 6.90 17.07 5.25
CA ALA A 113 6.66 15.64 5.12
C ALA A 113 7.98 14.85 5.18
N LEU A 114 9.00 15.27 4.41
CA LEU A 114 10.33 14.68 4.42
C LEU A 114 10.97 14.69 5.80
N LYS A 115 10.87 15.83 6.51
CA LYS A 115 11.38 15.97 7.89
C LYS A 115 10.73 14.95 8.84
N TRP A 116 9.39 14.85 8.81
CA TRP A 116 8.66 13.97 9.72
C TRP A 116 8.85 12.49 9.39
N TYR A 117 8.85 12.12 8.11
CA TYR A 117 9.23 10.76 7.71
C TYR A 117 10.68 10.44 8.07
N GLY A 118 11.60 11.42 7.93
CA GLY A 118 12.99 11.25 8.32
C GLY A 118 13.16 10.91 9.80
N LEU A 119 12.39 11.57 10.68
CA LEU A 119 12.38 11.27 12.12
C LEU A 119 11.82 9.86 12.41
N ALA A 120 10.72 9.49 11.77
CA ALA A 120 10.11 8.17 11.93
C ALA A 120 10.98 7.05 11.33
N GLY A 121 11.54 7.28 10.12
CA GLY A 121 12.39 6.32 9.42
C GLY A 121 13.70 6.03 10.13
N LYS A 122 14.33 7.05 10.75
CA LYS A 122 15.51 6.88 11.61
C LYS A 122 15.23 6.03 12.86
N LYS A 123 13.98 5.97 13.30
CA LYS A 123 13.52 5.08 14.39
C LYS A 123 13.14 3.68 13.91
N GLY A 124 13.32 3.39 12.63
CA GLY A 124 13.09 2.08 12.06
C GLY A 124 11.68 1.83 11.52
N LEU A 125 10.80 2.85 11.45
CA LEU A 125 9.46 2.64 10.91
C LEU A 125 9.52 2.39 9.40
N ALA A 126 9.21 1.17 8.97
CA ALA A 126 9.37 0.71 7.59
C ALA A 126 8.53 1.51 6.58
N GLU A 127 7.30 1.88 6.96
CA GLU A 127 6.41 2.71 6.14
C GLU A 127 7.04 4.09 5.88
N ALA A 128 7.63 4.69 6.91
CA ALA A 128 8.29 5.99 6.79
C ALA A 128 9.57 5.88 5.94
N GLN A 129 10.35 4.81 6.10
CA GLN A 129 11.52 4.54 5.27
C GLN A 129 11.13 4.37 3.80
N CYS A 130 10.05 3.61 3.52
CA CYS A 130 9.55 3.45 2.16
C CYS A 130 9.10 4.79 1.55
N ASN A 131 8.37 5.61 2.31
CA ASN A 131 7.94 6.93 1.84
C ASN A 131 9.10 7.90 1.64
N LEU A 132 10.13 7.84 2.46
CA LEU A 132 11.38 8.58 2.22
C LEU A 132 12.03 8.16 0.91
N GLY A 133 12.16 6.86 0.67
CA GLY A 133 12.66 6.35 -0.59
C GLY A 133 11.88 6.89 -1.79
N LEU A 134 10.53 6.91 -1.69
CA LEU A 134 9.68 7.48 -2.73
C LEU A 134 9.92 8.99 -2.93
N MET A 135 10.02 9.76 -1.84
CA MET A 135 10.26 11.20 -1.92
C MET A 135 11.61 11.53 -2.58
N TYR A 136 12.67 10.77 -2.26
CA TYR A 136 13.95 10.91 -2.95
C TYR A 136 13.88 10.47 -4.41
N ALA A 137 13.18 9.38 -4.73
CA ALA A 137 13.02 8.91 -6.10
C ALA A 137 12.23 9.89 -6.99
N GLU A 138 11.24 10.60 -6.42
CA GLU A 138 10.40 11.55 -7.15
C GLU A 138 10.85 13.02 -7.02
N GLY A 139 11.84 13.33 -6.17
CA GLY A 139 12.28 14.70 -5.91
C GLY A 139 11.24 15.53 -5.16
N GLN A 140 10.44 14.92 -4.28
CA GLN A 140 9.41 15.62 -3.52
C GLN A 140 9.99 16.25 -2.24
N GLY A 141 10.09 17.58 -2.20
CA GLY A 141 10.64 18.34 -1.08
C GLY A 141 12.17 18.20 -0.93
N VAL A 142 12.83 17.58 -1.88
CA VAL A 142 14.27 17.36 -1.95
C VAL A 142 14.66 17.16 -3.42
N ASN A 143 15.91 17.38 -3.77
CA ASN A 143 16.40 17.04 -5.10
C ASN A 143 16.30 15.52 -5.34
N GLN A 144 15.84 15.12 -6.53
CA GLN A 144 15.77 13.72 -6.91
C GLN A 144 17.11 13.03 -6.72
N ASN A 145 17.09 11.88 -6.03
CA ASN A 145 18.30 11.11 -5.76
C ASN A 145 17.95 9.62 -5.61
N TYR A 146 18.16 8.85 -6.67
CA TYR A 146 17.88 7.43 -6.70
C TYR A 146 18.81 6.59 -5.81
N GLU A 147 20.06 7.02 -5.61
CA GLU A 147 20.99 6.34 -4.70
C GLU A 147 20.53 6.46 -3.24
N GLU A 148 20.01 7.62 -2.86
CA GLU A 148 19.44 7.80 -1.52
C GLU A 148 18.11 7.07 -1.39
N ALA A 149 17.27 7.07 -2.44
CA ALA A 149 16.01 6.34 -2.46
C ALA A 149 16.21 4.83 -2.20
N ILE A 150 17.17 4.20 -2.87
CA ILE A 150 17.41 2.76 -2.68
C ILE A 150 17.94 2.43 -1.29
N LYS A 151 18.71 3.32 -0.64
CA LYS A 151 19.13 3.10 0.75
C LYS A 151 17.93 3.04 1.69
N TRP A 152 17.00 3.99 1.57
CA TRP A 152 15.79 4.02 2.39
C TRP A 152 14.86 2.85 2.09
N TYR A 153 14.66 2.51 0.81
CA TYR A 153 13.89 1.31 0.45
C TYR A 153 14.50 0.03 1.01
N ARG A 154 15.84 -0.10 0.99
CA ARG A 154 16.53 -1.28 1.50
C ARG A 154 16.28 -1.47 2.99
N LEU A 155 16.35 -0.41 3.80
CA LEU A 155 16.03 -0.47 5.22
C LEU A 155 14.61 -0.97 5.49
N ALA A 156 13.62 -0.54 4.70
CA ALA A 156 12.24 -1.02 4.82
C ALA A 156 12.08 -2.45 4.30
N ALA A 157 12.75 -2.79 3.19
CA ALA A 157 12.67 -4.09 2.55
C ALA A 157 13.28 -5.22 3.38
N GLU A 158 14.37 -4.93 4.09
CA GLU A 158 15.00 -5.86 5.05
C GLU A 158 14.10 -6.18 6.25
N GLN A 159 13.17 -5.29 6.59
CA GLN A 159 12.11 -5.54 7.57
C GLN A 159 10.92 -6.32 6.98
N GLY A 160 10.99 -6.73 5.71
CA GLY A 160 9.91 -7.44 5.02
C GLY A 160 8.84 -6.54 4.41
N TYR A 161 9.02 -5.22 4.33
CA TYR A 161 7.99 -4.32 3.78
C TYR A 161 7.84 -4.52 2.27
N ALA A 162 6.76 -5.20 1.86
CA ALA A 162 6.56 -5.67 0.49
C ALA A 162 6.55 -4.56 -0.58
N LEU A 163 6.03 -3.37 -0.25
CA LEU A 163 6.07 -2.23 -1.16
C LEU A 163 7.51 -1.76 -1.42
N ALA A 164 8.35 -1.69 -0.38
CA ALA A 164 9.75 -1.32 -0.53
C ALA A 164 10.53 -2.38 -1.32
N GLN A 165 10.28 -3.68 -1.07
CA GLN A 165 10.84 -4.76 -1.89
C GLN A 165 10.45 -4.60 -3.36
N THR A 166 9.19 -4.28 -3.64
CA THR A 166 8.73 -4.05 -5.01
C THR A 166 9.44 -2.85 -5.65
N ASN A 167 9.62 -1.76 -4.91
CA ASN A 167 10.31 -0.57 -5.41
C ASN A 167 11.79 -0.82 -5.68
N ILE A 168 12.48 -1.59 -4.83
CA ILE A 168 13.86 -2.01 -5.11
C ILE A 168 13.92 -2.86 -6.37
N GLY A 169 13.00 -3.82 -6.52
CA GLY A 169 12.88 -4.62 -7.73
C GLY A 169 12.72 -3.75 -8.98
N LEU A 170 11.90 -2.70 -8.91
CA LEU A 170 11.74 -1.75 -10.00
C LEU A 170 13.02 -0.98 -10.29
N MET A 171 13.74 -0.51 -9.27
CA MET A 171 15.02 0.19 -9.46
C MET A 171 16.06 -0.69 -10.16
N TYR A 172 16.15 -1.98 -9.80
CA TYR A 172 17.01 -2.92 -10.53
C TYR A 172 16.48 -3.25 -11.93
N GLU A 173 15.15 -3.28 -12.14
CA GLU A 173 14.54 -3.52 -13.47
C GLU A 173 14.88 -2.40 -14.45
N VAL A 174 14.88 -1.13 -14.00
CA VAL A 174 15.12 0.04 -14.87
C VAL A 174 16.56 0.55 -14.82
N GLY A 175 17.33 0.27 -13.77
CA GLY A 175 18.68 0.76 -13.57
C GLY A 175 18.74 2.18 -12.98
N GLU A 176 17.78 2.54 -12.12
CA GLU A 176 17.76 3.82 -11.43
C GLU A 176 18.44 3.71 -10.06
N GLY A 177 19.51 4.48 -9.86
CA GLY A 177 20.32 4.46 -8.63
C GLY A 177 21.19 3.21 -8.44
N VAL A 178 21.09 2.26 -9.34
CA VAL A 178 21.87 1.01 -9.42
C VAL A 178 22.03 0.59 -10.87
N ASN A 179 23.03 -0.25 -11.17
CA ASN A 179 23.12 -0.88 -12.48
C ASN A 179 21.91 -1.81 -12.71
N GLN A 180 21.33 -1.73 -13.91
CA GLN A 180 20.23 -2.60 -14.30
C GLN A 180 20.60 -4.07 -14.09
N ASN A 181 19.73 -4.81 -13.38
CA ASN A 181 19.93 -6.22 -13.10
C ASN A 181 18.59 -6.92 -12.91
N TYR A 182 18.13 -7.64 -13.94
CA TYR A 182 16.85 -8.34 -13.92
C TYR A 182 16.80 -9.51 -12.93
N GLU A 183 17.93 -10.16 -12.65
CA GLU A 183 17.99 -11.25 -11.67
C GLU A 183 17.77 -10.72 -10.26
N GLU A 184 18.40 -9.59 -9.91
CA GLU A 184 18.15 -8.92 -8.63
C GLU A 184 16.72 -8.41 -8.55
N ALA A 185 16.18 -7.82 -9.62
CA ALA A 185 14.78 -7.38 -9.67
C ALA A 185 13.82 -8.54 -9.34
N ILE A 186 14.05 -9.73 -9.94
CA ILE A 186 13.24 -10.94 -9.70
C ILE A 186 13.31 -11.38 -8.24
N LYS A 187 14.49 -11.38 -7.62
CA LYS A 187 14.63 -11.75 -6.20
C LYS A 187 13.75 -10.88 -5.31
N TRP A 188 13.81 -9.56 -5.52
CA TRP A 188 13.01 -8.62 -4.74
C TRP A 188 11.51 -8.72 -5.03
N TYR A 189 11.12 -8.87 -6.30
CA TYR A 189 9.71 -9.11 -6.66
C TYR A 189 9.19 -10.43 -6.07
N HIS A 190 10.03 -11.48 -6.02
CA HIS A 190 9.67 -12.77 -5.45
C HIS A 190 9.34 -12.66 -3.97
N LEU A 191 10.22 -12.01 -3.19
CA LEU A 191 9.99 -11.77 -1.75
C LEU A 191 8.66 -11.04 -1.48
N ALA A 192 8.34 -10.01 -2.27
CA ALA A 192 7.09 -9.29 -2.12
C ALA A 192 5.87 -10.11 -2.62
N ALA A 193 6.02 -10.86 -3.70
CA ALA A 193 4.95 -11.68 -4.28
C ALA A 193 4.57 -12.86 -3.37
N GLU A 194 5.52 -13.47 -2.67
CA GLU A 194 5.29 -14.52 -1.67
C GLU A 194 4.48 -14.02 -0.47
N GLN A 195 4.63 -12.77 -0.11
CA GLN A 195 3.76 -12.11 0.88
C GLN A 195 2.35 -11.81 0.34
N GLY A 196 2.08 -12.13 -0.92
CA GLY A 196 0.82 -11.86 -1.57
C GLY A 196 0.67 -10.43 -2.12
N PHE A 197 1.73 -9.63 -2.19
CA PHE A 197 1.65 -8.26 -2.69
C PHE A 197 1.34 -8.24 -4.20
N SER A 198 0.13 -7.82 -4.54
CA SER A 198 -0.41 -7.92 -5.90
C SER A 198 0.39 -7.12 -6.95
N GLY A 199 1.00 -6.00 -6.55
CA GLY A 199 1.89 -5.23 -7.42
C GLY A 199 3.12 -6.03 -7.85
N ALA A 200 3.77 -6.71 -6.88
CA ALA A 200 4.94 -7.55 -7.15
C ALA A 200 4.57 -8.80 -7.96
N GLN A 201 3.41 -9.41 -7.70
CA GLN A 201 2.92 -10.54 -8.50
C GLN A 201 2.76 -10.14 -9.97
N SER A 202 2.20 -8.96 -10.27
CA SER A 202 2.11 -8.46 -11.65
C SER A 202 3.49 -8.23 -12.26
N LYS A 203 4.43 -7.64 -11.51
CA LYS A 203 5.80 -7.38 -11.98
C LYS A 203 6.58 -8.67 -12.25
N LEU A 204 6.51 -9.63 -11.33
CA LEU A 204 7.14 -10.93 -11.50
C LEU A 204 6.52 -11.70 -12.67
N GLY A 205 5.20 -11.59 -12.88
CA GLY A 205 4.51 -12.12 -14.04
C GLY A 205 5.09 -11.59 -15.34
N LEU A 206 5.35 -10.28 -15.44
CA LEU A 206 6.00 -9.65 -16.60
C LEU A 206 7.43 -10.16 -16.84
N MET A 207 8.21 -10.42 -15.77
CA MET A 207 9.54 -11.02 -15.92
C MET A 207 9.46 -12.40 -16.58
N TYR A 208 8.54 -13.26 -16.10
CA TYR A 208 8.31 -14.59 -16.70
C TYR A 208 7.72 -14.52 -18.12
N GLU A 209 6.79 -13.60 -18.39
CA GLU A 209 6.20 -13.42 -19.72
C GLU A 209 7.26 -13.03 -20.76
N ASN A 210 8.17 -12.11 -20.39
CA ASN A 210 9.16 -11.58 -21.33
C ASN A 210 10.51 -12.30 -21.29
N GLY A 211 10.73 -13.25 -20.38
CA GLY A 211 12.02 -13.92 -20.20
C GLY A 211 13.13 -12.98 -19.73
N LYS A 212 12.80 -11.92 -19.00
CA LYS A 212 13.80 -10.96 -18.49
C LYS A 212 14.40 -11.48 -17.18
N GLY A 213 15.70 -11.79 -17.19
CA GLY A 213 16.42 -12.32 -16.03
C GLY A 213 15.99 -13.73 -15.60
N VAL A 214 15.11 -14.37 -16.35
CA VAL A 214 14.58 -15.71 -16.09
C VAL A 214 14.14 -16.34 -17.41
N MET A 215 14.14 -17.66 -17.51
CA MET A 215 13.56 -18.36 -18.68
C MET A 215 12.07 -18.01 -18.82
N GLN A 216 11.68 -17.64 -20.05
CA GLN A 216 10.29 -17.31 -20.38
C GLN A 216 9.35 -18.48 -19.98
N ASN A 217 8.26 -18.14 -19.31
CA ASN A 217 7.27 -19.11 -18.88
C ASN A 217 5.88 -18.48 -18.75
N TYR A 218 5.05 -18.66 -19.77
CA TYR A 218 3.70 -18.11 -19.81
C TYR A 218 2.76 -18.69 -18.75
N GLU A 219 2.91 -19.95 -18.37
CA GLU A 219 2.07 -20.58 -17.33
C GLU A 219 2.34 -19.95 -15.97
N LYS A 220 3.62 -19.73 -15.63
CA LYS A 220 4.00 -19.01 -14.40
C LYS A 220 3.50 -17.57 -14.43
N ALA A 221 3.62 -16.88 -15.57
CA ALA A 221 3.10 -15.52 -15.75
C ALA A 221 1.59 -15.46 -15.50
N VAL A 222 0.82 -16.36 -16.13
CA VAL A 222 -0.64 -16.45 -15.93
C VAL A 222 -1.01 -16.72 -14.48
N LYS A 223 -0.29 -17.63 -13.80
CA LYS A 223 -0.54 -17.90 -12.37
C LYS A 223 -0.37 -16.65 -11.52
N LEU A 224 0.70 -15.89 -11.75
CA LEU A 224 1.00 -14.65 -11.00
C LEU A 224 0.01 -13.55 -11.34
N TYR A 225 -0.34 -13.36 -12.61
CA TYR A 225 -1.35 -12.40 -13.02
C TYR A 225 -2.72 -12.73 -12.43
N ARG A 226 -3.10 -14.00 -12.36
CA ARG A 226 -4.34 -14.44 -11.73
C ARG A 226 -4.37 -14.09 -10.25
N GLN A 227 -3.31 -14.42 -9.51
CA GLN A 227 -3.19 -14.07 -8.09
C GLN A 227 -3.31 -12.56 -7.85
N SER A 228 -2.71 -11.76 -8.73
CA SER A 228 -2.80 -10.30 -8.68
C SER A 228 -4.19 -9.79 -9.05
N ALA A 229 -4.79 -10.32 -10.11
CA ALA A 229 -6.10 -9.94 -10.63
C ALA A 229 -7.23 -10.23 -9.64
N GLU A 230 -7.19 -11.38 -8.99
CA GLU A 230 -8.17 -11.81 -7.97
C GLU A 230 -8.17 -10.90 -6.74
N GLN A 231 -7.07 -10.23 -6.45
CA GLN A 231 -6.98 -9.17 -5.45
C GLN A 231 -7.49 -7.81 -5.95
N GLY A 232 -7.92 -7.72 -7.21
CA GLY A 232 -8.41 -6.48 -7.81
C GLY A 232 -7.32 -5.55 -8.33
N ASN A 233 -6.09 -6.03 -8.49
CA ASN A 233 -5.00 -5.24 -9.07
C ASN A 233 -5.26 -5.01 -10.56
N LEU A 234 -5.23 -3.74 -10.99
CA LEU A 234 -5.60 -3.35 -12.35
C LEU A 234 -4.62 -3.87 -13.42
N LEU A 235 -3.34 -3.91 -13.11
CA LEU A 235 -2.33 -4.44 -14.03
C LEU A 235 -2.45 -5.96 -14.16
N GLY A 236 -2.61 -6.67 -13.04
CA GLY A 236 -2.85 -8.11 -13.04
C GLY A 236 -4.08 -8.47 -13.86
N GLN A 237 -5.20 -7.75 -13.68
CA GLN A 237 -6.41 -7.93 -14.48
C GLN A 237 -6.16 -7.68 -15.97
N LYS A 238 -5.49 -6.57 -16.32
CA LYS A 238 -5.16 -6.27 -17.71
C LYS A 238 -4.30 -7.35 -18.34
N TYR A 239 -3.21 -7.77 -17.69
CA TYR A 239 -2.30 -8.76 -18.25
C TYR A 239 -2.94 -10.15 -18.35
N LEU A 240 -3.74 -10.56 -17.36
CA LEU A 240 -4.48 -11.81 -17.45
C LEU A 240 -5.47 -11.82 -18.63
N GLY A 241 -6.14 -10.69 -18.89
CA GLY A 241 -6.96 -10.51 -20.06
C GLY A 241 -6.17 -10.67 -21.37
N VAL A 242 -4.97 -10.09 -21.45
CA VAL A 242 -4.08 -10.24 -22.63
C VAL A 242 -3.70 -11.70 -22.82
N MET A 243 -3.32 -12.43 -21.75
CA MET A 243 -2.97 -13.85 -21.85
C MET A 243 -4.13 -14.69 -22.41
N HIS A 244 -5.38 -14.39 -22.03
CA HIS A 244 -6.56 -15.05 -22.59
C HIS A 244 -6.84 -14.67 -24.05
N VAL A 245 -6.53 -13.46 -24.49
CA VAL A 245 -6.62 -13.06 -25.91
C VAL A 245 -5.62 -13.86 -26.76
N LEU A 246 -4.39 -13.97 -26.26
CA LEU A 246 -3.29 -14.58 -27.01
C LEU A 246 -3.29 -16.12 -26.91
N GLY A 247 -3.92 -16.69 -25.89
CA GLY A 247 -3.84 -18.13 -25.60
C GLY A 247 -2.46 -18.56 -25.11
N GLN A 248 -1.70 -17.66 -24.47
CA GLN A 248 -0.36 -17.92 -23.95
C GLN A 248 -0.42 -18.37 -22.49
N GLY A 249 0.05 -19.59 -22.21
CA GLY A 249 0.01 -20.17 -20.85
C GLY A 249 -1.41 -20.46 -20.32
N VAL A 250 -2.44 -20.19 -21.11
CA VAL A 250 -3.85 -20.42 -20.80
C VAL A 250 -4.63 -20.58 -22.10
N LYS A 251 -5.78 -21.29 -22.07
CA LYS A 251 -6.66 -21.41 -23.23
C LYS A 251 -7.17 -20.04 -23.67
N LYS A 252 -7.14 -19.76 -24.98
CA LYS A 252 -7.72 -18.56 -25.56
C LYS A 252 -9.20 -18.49 -25.27
N ASP A 253 -9.66 -17.35 -24.70
CA ASP A 253 -11.06 -17.12 -24.34
C ASP A 253 -11.35 -15.62 -24.29
N TYR A 254 -12.10 -15.11 -25.25
CA TYR A 254 -12.45 -13.70 -25.33
C TYR A 254 -13.46 -13.26 -24.27
N ASN A 255 -14.35 -14.14 -23.78
CA ASN A 255 -15.30 -13.77 -22.72
C ASN A 255 -14.55 -13.51 -21.42
N ILE A 256 -13.60 -14.39 -21.07
CA ILE A 256 -12.76 -14.21 -19.88
C ILE A 256 -11.84 -12.99 -20.05
N ALA A 257 -11.26 -12.79 -21.24
CA ALA A 257 -10.42 -11.62 -21.52
C ALA A 257 -11.21 -10.32 -21.35
N TYR A 258 -12.40 -10.23 -21.93
CA TYR A 258 -13.29 -9.09 -21.81
C TYR A 258 -13.63 -8.81 -20.35
N MET A 259 -14.03 -9.83 -19.60
CA MET A 259 -14.33 -9.70 -18.17
C MET A 259 -13.17 -9.03 -17.41
N TRP A 260 -11.95 -9.52 -17.60
CA TRP A 260 -10.78 -8.97 -16.92
C TRP A 260 -10.44 -7.53 -17.36
N PHE A 261 -10.53 -7.24 -18.66
CA PHE A 261 -10.36 -5.88 -19.16
C PHE A 261 -11.42 -4.94 -18.63
N PHE A 262 -12.68 -5.37 -18.56
CA PHE A 262 -13.78 -4.57 -18.05
C PHE A 262 -13.58 -4.22 -16.56
N LEU A 263 -13.19 -5.21 -15.73
CA LEU A 263 -12.88 -4.98 -14.32
C LEU A 263 -11.72 -3.99 -14.12
N SER A 264 -10.70 -4.08 -14.95
CA SER A 264 -9.57 -3.15 -14.93
C SER A 264 -9.96 -1.76 -15.43
N GLY A 265 -10.66 -1.70 -16.55
CA GLY A 265 -11.07 -0.46 -17.21
C GLY A 265 -12.08 0.35 -16.39
N SER A 266 -13.05 -0.31 -15.75
CA SER A 266 -14.06 0.34 -14.90
C SER A 266 -13.45 1.08 -13.70
N LYS A 267 -12.22 0.75 -13.33
CA LYS A 267 -11.43 1.40 -12.27
C LYS A 267 -10.38 2.38 -12.79
N GLY A 268 -10.44 2.73 -14.09
CA GLY A 268 -9.63 3.77 -14.69
C GLY A 268 -8.40 3.31 -15.49
N ASN A 269 -8.23 2.01 -15.75
CA ASN A 269 -7.17 1.54 -16.62
C ASN A 269 -7.54 1.80 -18.10
N LYS A 270 -7.00 2.86 -18.66
CA LYS A 270 -7.29 3.28 -20.05
C LYS A 270 -6.83 2.26 -21.10
N ASP A 271 -5.74 1.53 -20.86
CA ASP A 271 -5.25 0.52 -21.78
C ASP A 271 -6.20 -0.69 -21.83
N ALA A 272 -6.78 -1.06 -20.70
CA ALA A 272 -7.78 -2.11 -20.65
C ALA A 272 -9.05 -1.71 -21.44
N LEU A 273 -9.47 -0.44 -21.35
CA LEU A 273 -10.60 0.06 -22.17
C LEU A 273 -10.31 -0.02 -23.67
N LYS A 274 -9.09 0.33 -24.10
CA LYS A 274 -8.68 0.18 -25.52
C LYS A 274 -8.66 -1.30 -25.92
N SER A 275 -8.26 -2.19 -25.01
CA SER A 275 -8.27 -3.63 -25.30
C SER A 275 -9.68 -4.19 -25.47
N ILE A 276 -10.66 -3.69 -24.71
CA ILE A 276 -12.08 -4.03 -24.92
C ILE A 276 -12.51 -3.68 -26.33
N GLN A 277 -12.33 -2.42 -26.76
CA GLN A 277 -12.72 -1.95 -28.09
C GLN A 277 -12.12 -2.85 -29.20
N LYS A 278 -10.88 -3.30 -28.99
CA LYS A 278 -10.20 -4.15 -29.97
C LYS A 278 -10.79 -5.56 -30.03
N ILE A 279 -11.12 -6.17 -28.90
CA ILE A 279 -11.63 -7.55 -28.93
C ILE A 279 -13.13 -7.63 -29.24
N GLU A 280 -13.89 -6.55 -29.04
CA GLU A 280 -15.32 -6.50 -29.41
C GLU A 280 -15.53 -6.73 -30.90
N THR A 281 -14.55 -6.38 -31.76
CA THR A 281 -14.62 -6.68 -33.21
C THR A 281 -14.54 -8.17 -33.54
N GLU A 282 -14.04 -8.97 -32.63
CA GLU A 282 -13.90 -10.42 -32.75
C GLU A 282 -14.97 -11.22 -31.96
N MET A 283 -15.91 -10.53 -31.34
CA MET A 283 -16.93 -11.12 -30.46
C MET A 283 -18.33 -10.91 -31.00
N THR A 284 -19.22 -11.88 -30.78
CA THR A 284 -20.65 -11.71 -31.02
C THR A 284 -21.29 -10.89 -29.89
N SER A 285 -22.45 -10.28 -30.18
CA SER A 285 -23.22 -9.54 -29.16
C SER A 285 -23.59 -10.41 -27.94
N GLU A 286 -23.85 -11.69 -28.15
CA GLU A 286 -24.14 -12.63 -27.07
C GLU A 286 -22.90 -12.89 -26.18
N GLN A 287 -21.73 -13.04 -26.79
CA GLN A 287 -20.47 -13.18 -26.06
C GLN A 287 -20.15 -11.94 -25.22
N ILE A 288 -20.36 -10.75 -25.77
CA ILE A 288 -20.16 -9.49 -25.03
C ILE A 288 -21.09 -9.40 -23.84
N LYS A 289 -22.39 -9.73 -24.03
CA LYS A 289 -23.37 -9.76 -22.93
C LYS A 289 -22.97 -10.72 -21.84
N THR A 290 -22.61 -11.94 -22.18
CA THR A 290 -22.12 -12.97 -21.24
C THR A 290 -20.91 -12.48 -20.47
N ALA A 291 -19.91 -11.90 -21.12
CA ALA A 291 -18.70 -11.38 -20.50
C ALA A 291 -18.97 -10.21 -19.53
N GLN A 292 -19.92 -9.31 -19.89
CA GLN A 292 -20.37 -8.25 -19.00
C GLN A 292 -21.10 -8.78 -17.75
N GLU A 293 -21.90 -9.82 -17.88
CA GLU A 293 -22.56 -10.50 -16.75
C GLU A 293 -21.51 -11.17 -15.84
N MET A 294 -20.51 -11.84 -16.39
CA MET A 294 -19.39 -12.40 -15.65
C MET A 294 -18.66 -11.29 -14.84
N ALA A 295 -18.40 -10.15 -15.43
CA ALA A 295 -17.73 -9.02 -14.78
C ALA A 295 -18.57 -8.43 -13.62
N ARG A 296 -19.90 -8.29 -13.79
CA ARG A 296 -20.82 -7.79 -12.75
C ARG A 296 -20.89 -8.72 -11.53
N ASN A 297 -20.83 -10.03 -11.78
CA ASN A 297 -20.92 -11.06 -10.76
C ASN A 297 -19.58 -11.34 -10.05
N TRP A 298 -18.49 -10.86 -10.64
CA TRP A 298 -17.17 -11.08 -10.06
C TRP A 298 -16.92 -10.27 -8.78
N LYS A 299 -16.32 -10.92 -7.79
CA LYS A 299 -15.91 -10.28 -6.52
C LYS A 299 -14.43 -10.61 -6.25
N PRO A 300 -13.63 -9.62 -5.77
CA PRO A 300 -12.26 -9.89 -5.35
C PRO A 300 -12.23 -10.94 -4.24
N THR A 301 -11.22 -11.80 -4.29
CA THR A 301 -10.94 -12.71 -3.17
C THR A 301 -10.47 -11.87 -1.99
N LYS A 302 -11.25 -11.83 -0.92
CA LYS A 302 -10.82 -11.21 0.34
C LYS A 302 -9.73 -12.09 0.95
N LYS A 303 -8.55 -11.55 1.11
CA LYS A 303 -7.56 -12.08 2.05
C LYS A 303 -7.71 -11.42 3.40
#